data_ef99fe2cd113b966f6d8851b16e7c469
#
_entry.id   ef99fe2cd113b966f6d8851b16e7c469
#
_cell.length_a   1.000
_cell.length_b   1.000
_cell.length_c   1.000
_cell.angle_alpha   90.00
_cell.angle_beta   90.00
_cell.angle_gamma   90.00
#
_symmetry.space_group_name_H-M   'P 1'
#
loop_
_entity.id
_entity.type
_entity.pdbx_description
1 polymer ?
#
loop_
_entity_poly.entity_id
_entity_poly.type
_entity_poly.pdbx_seq_one_letter_code
_entity_poly.pdbx_strand_id
1 'polypeptide(L)'
;MRMMMTGAAFAALMLAACNPNANAQKPGDPAPPNPTQTVAAPAEKPVYRFKIGALDAIALFDGENPVKNDNQTFGVGLTPQAVAAPLTAAGQPADPIMLEIHPLLVRNGGRTMLFDTGLGEGKGQLMDSLQEAGVDPASITDVLISHGHPDHVGGLIRNGGLAFPNAAIRMSQAEWASIRANPELADLVRIITPKVQGFEPGGEVAPGVQSQDTAGHTPGHVAYLIADGQNQLLYTGDLMHHWILSVEHPDWKVGYDDDQAAGLKARLDEVTALRNSGAHIYAYHFPFPGLGKVATREGRAMFISEAQSAKD
;
A
#
# COMPACT_ATOMS: atom_id res chain seq x y z
N MET A 1 -1.22 65.63 46.14
CA MET A 1 0.07 66.26 45.81
C MET A 1 0.39 65.87 44.40
N ARG A 2 0.01 66.64 43.43
CA ARG A 2 0.75 67.42 42.43
C ARG A 2 2.04 66.69 42.00
N MET A 3 2.18 66.23 40.70
CA MET A 3 2.71 67.14 39.64
C MET A 3 2.54 66.58 38.25
N MET A 4 2.04 67.41 37.36
CA MET A 4 2.08 67.31 35.90
C MET A 4 3.50 67.54 35.40
N MET A 5 3.79 66.96 34.19
CA MET A 5 4.57 67.58 33.09
C MET A 5 4.55 66.63 31.91
N THR A 6 3.84 66.86 30.86
CA THR A 6 4.06 67.65 29.62
C THR A 6 5.27 67.23 28.80
N GLY A 7 5.03 66.76 27.56
CA GLY A 7 5.68 67.31 26.36
C GLY A 7 6.46 66.36 25.50
N ALA A 8 6.05 66.15 24.39
CA ALA A 8 6.54 66.62 23.09
C ALA A 8 6.35 65.55 21.98
N ALA A 9 5.55 65.98 21.01
CA ALA A 9 5.38 65.25 19.75
C ALA A 9 6.63 65.49 18.87
N PHE A 10 7.13 64.42 18.24
CA PHE A 10 8.00 64.52 17.07
C PHE A 10 7.26 63.86 15.91
N ALA A 11 6.86 64.69 14.96
CA ALA A 11 6.39 64.31 13.62
C ALA A 11 7.61 63.99 12.74
N ALA A 12 7.70 62.74 12.31
CA ALA A 12 8.65 62.34 11.26
C ALA A 12 7.88 62.24 9.93
N LEU A 13 8.14 63.17 9.05
CA LEU A 13 7.73 63.17 7.63
C LEU A 13 8.46 62.04 6.91
N MET A 14 7.73 61.03 6.46
CA MET A 14 8.24 60.04 5.49
C MET A 14 7.83 60.48 4.11
N LEU A 15 8.83 60.82 3.26
CA LEU A 15 8.67 61.04 1.83
C LEU A 15 8.31 59.71 1.17
N ALA A 16 7.12 59.67 0.58
CA ALA A 16 6.75 58.59 -0.34
C ALA A 16 7.46 58.79 -1.68
N ALA A 17 8.39 57.89 -2.00
CA ALA A 17 8.97 57.79 -3.35
C ALA A 17 7.93 57.15 -4.26
N CYS A 18 7.41 57.89 -5.24
CA CYS A 18 6.57 57.41 -6.31
C CYS A 18 7.39 56.52 -7.23
N ASN A 19 6.98 55.25 -7.33
CA ASN A 19 7.48 54.33 -8.34
C ASN A 19 6.61 54.44 -9.62
N PRO A 20 7.12 54.89 -10.79
CA PRO A 20 6.31 55.17 -11.98
C PRO A 20 6.00 53.98 -12.87
N ASN A 21 5.97 52.75 -12.36
CA ASN A 21 5.66 51.56 -13.16
C ASN A 21 4.48 50.73 -12.59
N ALA A 22 3.41 51.40 -12.17
CA ALA A 22 2.14 50.71 -11.99
C ALA A 22 1.41 50.71 -13.34
N ASN A 23 1.45 49.59 -14.04
CA ASN A 23 0.66 49.32 -15.24
C ASN A 23 -0.82 49.30 -14.83
N ALA A 24 -1.52 50.40 -15.06
CA ALA A 24 -2.97 50.49 -14.85
C ALA A 24 -3.69 49.67 -15.93
N GLN A 25 -4.25 48.55 -15.56
CA GLN A 25 -5.07 47.72 -16.41
C GLN A 25 -6.38 48.47 -16.78
N LYS A 26 -6.63 48.65 -18.07
CA LYS A 26 -7.85 49.29 -18.56
C LYS A 26 -9.08 48.39 -18.27
N PRO A 27 -10.24 48.95 -17.89
CA PRO A 27 -11.48 48.18 -17.78
C PRO A 27 -11.90 47.65 -19.14
N GLY A 28 -11.82 46.32 -19.34
CA GLY A 28 -12.22 45.66 -20.58
C GLY A 28 -11.20 44.67 -21.17
N ASP A 29 -9.96 44.63 -20.66
CA ASP A 29 -8.99 43.62 -21.12
C ASP A 29 -9.33 42.25 -20.46
N PRO A 30 -9.35 41.17 -21.27
CA PRO A 30 -9.51 39.84 -20.71
C PRO A 30 -8.33 39.53 -19.77
N ALA A 31 -8.62 38.93 -18.60
CA ALA A 31 -7.59 38.49 -17.68
C ALA A 31 -6.57 37.58 -18.40
N PRO A 32 -5.26 37.72 -18.14
CA PRO A 32 -4.27 36.83 -18.71
C PRO A 32 -4.66 35.39 -18.35
N PRO A 33 -4.49 34.41 -19.27
CA PRO A 33 -4.80 33.04 -18.98
C PRO A 33 -3.99 32.63 -17.76
N ASN A 34 -4.68 32.05 -16.78
CA ASN A 34 -4.07 31.43 -15.62
C ASN A 34 -2.94 30.52 -16.12
N PRO A 35 -1.73 30.57 -15.57
CA PRO A 35 -0.70 29.65 -16.00
C PRO A 35 -1.28 28.24 -15.82
N THR A 36 -1.43 27.53 -16.94
CA THR A 36 -1.80 26.12 -16.96
C THR A 36 -0.81 25.44 -16.01
N GLN A 37 -1.29 25.02 -14.84
CA GLN A 37 -0.52 24.10 -14.02
C GLN A 37 -0.35 22.87 -14.92
N THR A 38 0.82 22.72 -15.47
CA THR A 38 1.30 21.47 -16.02
C THR A 38 1.29 20.53 -14.81
N VAL A 39 0.24 19.70 -14.70
CA VAL A 39 0.28 18.53 -13.86
C VAL A 39 1.47 17.77 -14.40
N ALA A 40 2.56 17.73 -13.64
CA ALA A 40 3.69 16.89 -13.95
C ALA A 40 3.10 15.48 -14.14
N ALA A 41 3.46 14.83 -15.25
CA ALA A 41 3.17 13.42 -15.43
C ALA A 41 3.57 12.71 -14.12
N PRO A 42 2.77 11.79 -13.58
CA PRO A 42 3.14 11.07 -12.38
C PRO A 42 4.55 10.53 -12.60
N ALA A 43 5.48 10.91 -11.72
CA ALA A 43 6.82 10.36 -11.76
C ALA A 43 6.66 8.84 -11.79
N GLU A 44 7.26 8.16 -12.78
CA GLU A 44 7.31 6.72 -12.81
C GLU A 44 7.72 6.27 -11.41
N LYS A 45 6.86 5.51 -10.71
CA LYS A 45 7.19 5.05 -9.37
C LYS A 45 8.27 3.99 -9.55
N PRO A 46 9.52 4.27 -9.16
CA PRO A 46 10.61 3.35 -9.41
C PRO A 46 10.42 2.10 -8.55
N VAL A 47 11.00 0.99 -8.98
CA VAL A 47 11.16 -0.19 -8.13
C VAL A 47 11.99 0.20 -6.90
N TYR A 48 11.57 -0.23 -5.71
CA TYR A 48 12.31 0.06 -4.48
C TYR A 48 13.07 -1.16 -4.01
N ARG A 49 14.41 -1.05 -3.93
CA ARG A 49 15.30 -2.14 -3.52
C ARG A 49 15.70 -2.00 -2.04
N PHE A 50 15.61 -3.09 -1.31
CA PHE A 50 15.98 -3.14 0.10
C PHE A 50 16.53 -4.53 0.48
N LYS A 51 16.85 -4.74 1.75
CA LYS A 51 17.36 -6.00 2.27
C LYS A 51 16.52 -6.51 3.44
N ILE A 52 16.41 -7.85 3.53
CA ILE A 52 15.94 -8.55 4.72
C ILE A 52 17.11 -9.39 5.19
N GLY A 53 17.94 -8.85 6.09
CA GLY A 53 19.25 -9.45 6.40
C GLY A 53 20.14 -9.50 5.15
N ALA A 54 20.53 -10.70 4.71
CA ALA A 54 21.28 -10.92 3.47
C ALA A 54 20.41 -11.07 2.21
N LEU A 55 19.09 -11.24 2.37
CA LEU A 55 18.18 -11.43 1.23
C LEU A 55 18.00 -10.12 0.45
N ASP A 56 18.01 -10.22 -0.89
CA ASP A 56 17.62 -9.13 -1.77
C ASP A 56 16.10 -9.06 -1.88
N ALA A 57 15.53 -7.88 -1.64
CA ALA A 57 14.10 -7.64 -1.76
C ALA A 57 13.81 -6.42 -2.66
N ILE A 58 12.75 -6.49 -3.44
CA ILE A 58 12.35 -5.44 -4.39
C ILE A 58 10.83 -5.25 -4.31
N ALA A 59 10.39 -4.06 -3.91
CA ALA A 59 9.01 -3.64 -4.11
C ALA A 59 8.80 -3.31 -5.59
N LEU A 60 7.73 -3.85 -6.18
CA LEU A 60 7.40 -3.73 -7.59
C LEU A 60 6.05 -2.99 -7.70
N PHE A 61 6.07 -1.73 -8.13
CA PHE A 61 4.82 -0.99 -8.31
C PHE A 61 3.99 -1.57 -9.45
N ASP A 62 2.72 -1.85 -9.21
CA ASP A 62 1.79 -2.37 -10.22
C ASP A 62 0.68 -1.39 -10.58
N GLY A 63 0.15 -0.65 -9.62
CA GLY A 63 -0.93 0.28 -9.88
C GLY A 63 -1.54 0.92 -8.64
N GLU A 64 -2.70 1.53 -8.85
CA GLU A 64 -3.50 2.19 -7.82
C GLU A 64 -4.96 1.79 -7.97
N ASN A 65 -5.65 1.65 -6.84
CA ASN A 65 -7.09 1.42 -6.77
C ASN A 65 -7.77 2.55 -5.97
N PRO A 66 -8.42 3.52 -6.64
CA PRO A 66 -9.19 4.55 -5.98
C PRO A 66 -10.52 3.98 -5.44
N VAL A 67 -10.70 4.02 -4.13
CA VAL A 67 -11.89 3.52 -3.43
C VAL A 67 -12.74 4.68 -2.97
N LYS A 68 -14.03 4.64 -3.28
CA LYS A 68 -14.98 5.66 -2.84
C LYS A 68 -15.21 5.60 -1.34
N ASN A 69 -15.24 6.76 -0.69
CA ASN A 69 -15.59 6.86 0.73
C ASN A 69 -17.12 6.90 0.91
N ASP A 70 -17.76 5.76 0.78
CA ASP A 70 -19.21 5.60 0.90
C ASP A 70 -19.62 4.70 2.09
N ASN A 71 -18.67 4.42 3.00
CA ASN A 71 -18.81 3.54 4.16
C ASN A 71 -19.19 2.07 3.85
N GLN A 72 -18.99 1.64 2.61
CA GLN A 72 -19.19 0.22 2.24
C GLN A 72 -17.89 -0.56 2.27
N THR A 73 -16.76 0.08 1.93
CA THR A 73 -15.45 -0.55 1.98
C THR A 73 -14.76 -0.35 3.33
N PHE A 74 -14.60 0.89 3.77
CA PHE A 74 -13.95 1.20 5.05
C PHE A 74 -14.96 1.74 6.06
N GLY A 75 -14.86 1.28 7.31
CA GLY A 75 -15.71 1.74 8.38
C GLY A 75 -17.18 1.36 8.17
N VAL A 76 -17.45 0.12 7.72
CA VAL A 76 -18.82 -0.37 7.51
C VAL A 76 -19.65 -0.16 8.76
N GLY A 77 -20.76 0.56 8.61
CA GLY A 77 -21.64 0.96 9.72
C GLY A 77 -21.30 2.33 10.33
N LEU A 78 -20.22 2.97 9.91
CA LEU A 78 -19.90 4.37 10.26
C LEU A 78 -20.45 5.32 9.19
N THR A 79 -20.31 6.64 9.41
CA THR A 79 -20.61 7.64 8.36
C THR A 79 -19.36 7.92 7.52
N PRO A 80 -19.48 8.33 6.23
CA PRO A 80 -18.34 8.75 5.43
C PRO A 80 -17.51 9.85 6.09
N GLN A 81 -18.15 10.75 6.85
CA GLN A 81 -17.45 11.79 7.59
C GLN A 81 -16.59 11.25 8.74
N ALA A 82 -17.04 10.19 9.41
CA ALA A 82 -16.25 9.51 10.44
C ALA A 82 -14.99 8.86 9.85
N VAL A 83 -15.12 8.23 8.67
CA VAL A 83 -13.99 7.65 7.94
C VAL A 83 -13.05 8.74 7.39
N ALA A 84 -13.59 9.86 6.92
CA ALA A 84 -12.83 10.99 6.41
C ALA A 84 -11.98 11.69 7.47
N ALA A 85 -12.43 11.70 8.73
CA ALA A 85 -11.80 12.48 9.80
C ALA A 85 -10.31 12.15 10.02
N PRO A 86 -9.88 10.90 10.25
CA PRO A 86 -8.47 10.56 10.41
C PRO A 86 -7.64 10.83 9.14
N LEU A 87 -8.21 10.60 7.95
CA LEU A 87 -7.54 10.88 6.68
C LEU A 87 -7.24 12.37 6.54
N THR A 88 -8.23 13.22 6.75
CA THR A 88 -8.10 14.68 6.69
C THR A 88 -7.13 15.20 7.76
N ALA A 89 -7.17 14.65 8.98
CA ALA A 89 -6.24 15.02 10.05
C ALA A 89 -4.78 14.69 9.67
N ALA A 90 -4.56 13.66 8.88
CA ALA A 90 -3.24 13.28 8.34
C ALA A 90 -2.90 13.98 7.02
N GLY A 91 -3.72 14.93 6.55
CA GLY A 91 -3.50 15.65 5.29
C GLY A 91 -3.71 14.79 4.04
N GLN A 92 -4.45 13.69 4.16
CA GLN A 92 -4.72 12.78 3.05
C GLN A 92 -6.09 13.05 2.40
N PRO A 93 -6.24 12.77 1.09
CA PRO A 93 -7.54 12.76 0.45
C PRO A 93 -8.49 11.80 1.18
N ALA A 94 -9.74 12.24 1.38
CA ALA A 94 -10.75 11.44 2.03
C ALA A 94 -11.73 10.79 1.04
N ASP A 95 -11.71 11.22 -0.23
CA ASP A 95 -12.48 10.64 -1.33
C ASP A 95 -11.85 11.08 -2.67
N PRO A 96 -11.35 10.16 -3.50
CA PRO A 96 -11.24 8.74 -3.20
C PRO A 96 -10.16 8.43 -2.16
N ILE A 97 -10.34 7.31 -1.44
CA ILE A 97 -9.31 6.70 -0.61
C ILE A 97 -8.40 5.90 -1.53
N MET A 98 -7.11 6.20 -1.54
CA MET A 98 -6.17 5.57 -2.46
C MET A 98 -5.55 4.32 -1.85
N LEU A 99 -5.63 3.20 -2.55
CA LEU A 99 -4.88 1.97 -2.28
C LEU A 99 -3.85 1.81 -3.38
N GLU A 100 -2.59 1.67 -3.02
CA GLU A 100 -1.57 1.30 -4.01
C GLU A 100 -1.47 -0.22 -4.12
N ILE A 101 -0.88 -0.71 -5.19
CA ILE A 101 -0.76 -2.14 -5.47
C ILE A 101 0.69 -2.41 -5.82
N HIS A 102 1.38 -3.21 -4.98
CA HIS A 102 2.80 -3.47 -5.20
C HIS A 102 3.22 -4.87 -4.72
N PRO A 103 3.34 -5.83 -5.64
CA PRO A 103 3.94 -7.13 -5.38
C PRO A 103 5.38 -7.00 -4.84
N LEU A 104 5.79 -7.98 -4.03
CA LEU A 104 7.13 -8.05 -3.47
C LEU A 104 7.92 -9.19 -4.15
N LEU A 105 9.14 -8.91 -4.58
CA LEU A 105 10.08 -9.93 -5.04
C LEU A 105 11.18 -10.12 -4.01
N VAL A 106 11.51 -11.38 -3.68
CA VAL A 106 12.59 -11.73 -2.76
C VAL A 106 13.49 -12.81 -3.38
N ARG A 107 14.80 -12.64 -3.26
CA ARG A 107 15.80 -13.63 -3.68
C ARG A 107 16.46 -14.29 -2.47
N ASN A 108 16.41 -15.62 -2.45
CA ASN A 108 17.01 -16.45 -1.39
C ASN A 108 17.59 -17.73 -1.96
N GLY A 109 18.89 -17.98 -1.80
CA GLY A 109 19.51 -19.25 -2.09
C GLY A 109 19.31 -19.80 -3.51
N GLY A 110 19.31 -18.93 -4.53
CA GLY A 110 19.05 -19.29 -5.93
C GLY A 110 17.57 -19.36 -6.29
N ARG A 111 16.67 -19.08 -5.37
CA ARG A 111 15.22 -18.91 -5.63
C ARG A 111 14.88 -17.45 -5.84
N THR A 112 13.98 -17.20 -6.76
CA THR A 112 13.36 -15.89 -6.97
C THR A 112 11.87 -16.05 -6.69
N MET A 113 11.42 -15.46 -5.59
CA MET A 113 10.07 -15.59 -5.05
C MET A 113 9.30 -14.30 -5.28
N LEU A 114 8.12 -14.39 -5.87
CA LEU A 114 7.20 -13.27 -6.08
C LEU A 114 5.98 -13.44 -5.17
N PHE A 115 5.67 -12.43 -4.38
CA PHE A 115 4.51 -12.40 -3.49
C PHE A 115 3.42 -11.56 -4.15
N ASP A 116 2.31 -12.22 -4.49
CA ASP A 116 1.19 -11.74 -5.29
C ASP A 116 1.61 -11.23 -6.68
N THR A 117 0.64 -10.95 -7.56
CA THR A 117 0.93 -10.71 -8.99
C THR A 117 0.22 -9.51 -9.59
N GLY A 118 -0.40 -8.68 -8.77
CA GLY A 118 -1.02 -7.44 -9.23
C GLY A 118 -2.30 -7.62 -10.05
N LEU A 119 -2.70 -6.52 -10.68
CA LEU A 119 -3.94 -6.37 -11.46
C LEU A 119 -3.96 -7.16 -12.78
N GLY A 120 -2.78 -7.51 -13.29
CA GLY A 120 -2.64 -8.28 -14.52
C GLY A 120 -2.65 -7.47 -15.81
N GLU A 121 -2.74 -8.20 -16.93
CA GLU A 121 -2.55 -7.68 -18.27
C GLU A 121 -3.52 -6.55 -18.62
N GLY A 122 -2.97 -5.43 -19.10
CA GLY A 122 -3.75 -4.25 -19.51
C GLY A 122 -4.30 -3.41 -18.36
N LYS A 123 -4.08 -3.81 -17.11
CA LYS A 123 -4.56 -3.09 -15.92
C LYS A 123 -3.43 -2.67 -14.98
N GLY A 124 -2.39 -3.50 -14.83
CA GLY A 124 -1.26 -3.28 -13.96
C GLY A 124 0.06 -3.11 -14.73
N GLN A 125 1.12 -2.71 -13.99
CA GLN A 125 2.46 -2.40 -14.50
C GLN A 125 3.53 -3.38 -14.00
N LEU A 126 3.14 -4.53 -13.40
CA LEU A 126 4.09 -5.48 -12.82
C LEU A 126 5.19 -5.91 -13.81
N MET A 127 4.82 -6.14 -15.08
CA MET A 127 5.80 -6.56 -16.07
C MET A 127 6.83 -5.47 -16.38
N ASP A 128 6.43 -4.21 -16.40
CA ASP A 128 7.32 -3.07 -16.59
C ASP A 128 8.24 -2.91 -15.36
N SER A 129 7.70 -3.06 -14.16
CA SER A 129 8.46 -3.07 -12.91
C SER A 129 9.47 -4.23 -12.83
N LEU A 130 9.10 -5.42 -13.30
CA LEU A 130 10.03 -6.56 -13.41
C LEU A 130 11.14 -6.27 -14.43
N GLN A 131 10.82 -5.67 -15.57
CA GLN A 131 11.80 -5.26 -16.57
C GLN A 131 12.78 -4.23 -16.00
N GLU A 132 12.28 -3.20 -15.30
CA GLU A 132 13.12 -2.20 -14.62
C GLU A 132 13.98 -2.81 -13.51
N ALA A 133 13.43 -3.80 -12.80
CA ALA A 133 14.19 -4.57 -11.81
C ALA A 133 15.26 -5.47 -12.43
N GLY A 134 15.27 -5.66 -13.76
CA GLY A 134 16.15 -6.60 -14.44
C GLY A 134 15.79 -8.07 -14.16
N VAL A 135 14.51 -8.37 -13.99
CA VAL A 135 14.00 -9.70 -13.65
C VAL A 135 13.23 -10.26 -14.84
N ASP A 136 13.74 -11.35 -15.40
CA ASP A 136 12.99 -12.15 -16.39
C ASP A 136 11.85 -12.90 -15.66
N PRO A 137 10.58 -12.76 -16.06
CA PRO A 137 9.47 -13.53 -15.50
C PRO A 137 9.71 -15.04 -15.52
N ALA A 138 10.43 -15.57 -16.50
CA ALA A 138 10.81 -16.99 -16.56
C ALA A 138 11.86 -17.41 -15.52
N SER A 139 12.54 -16.45 -14.88
CA SER A 139 13.47 -16.70 -13.78
C SER A 139 12.80 -16.84 -12.41
N ILE A 140 11.53 -16.50 -12.30
CA ILE A 140 10.76 -16.64 -11.06
C ILE A 140 10.50 -18.11 -10.82
N THR A 141 10.90 -18.58 -9.63
CA THR A 141 10.83 -20.01 -9.24
C THR A 141 9.59 -20.33 -8.43
N ASP A 142 9.08 -19.35 -7.68
CA ASP A 142 7.90 -19.48 -6.83
C ASP A 142 7.07 -18.19 -6.91
N VAL A 143 5.75 -18.34 -7.00
CA VAL A 143 4.78 -17.30 -6.79
C VAL A 143 3.98 -17.69 -5.55
N LEU A 144 4.02 -16.84 -4.52
CA LEU A 144 3.33 -17.04 -3.26
C LEU A 144 2.10 -16.11 -3.25
N ILE A 145 0.92 -16.68 -3.25
CA ILE A 145 -0.34 -15.94 -3.29
C ILE A 145 -0.91 -15.84 -1.88
N SER A 146 -1.17 -14.61 -1.44
CA SER A 146 -1.81 -14.35 -0.15
C SER A 146 -3.27 -14.77 -0.19
N HIS A 147 -3.98 -14.40 -1.25
CA HIS A 147 -5.39 -14.74 -1.48
C HIS A 147 -5.81 -14.54 -2.94
N GLY A 148 -7.08 -14.87 -3.27
CA GLY A 148 -7.58 -14.99 -4.63
C GLY A 148 -8.27 -13.75 -5.22
N HIS A 149 -8.16 -12.57 -4.63
CA HIS A 149 -8.75 -11.37 -5.23
C HIS A 149 -8.03 -10.96 -6.53
N PRO A 150 -8.74 -10.29 -7.45
CA PRO A 150 -8.24 -10.03 -8.80
C PRO A 150 -6.93 -9.23 -8.87
N ASP A 151 -6.69 -8.35 -7.93
CA ASP A 151 -5.49 -7.53 -7.83
C ASP A 151 -4.30 -8.26 -7.17
N HIS A 152 -4.47 -9.52 -6.74
CA HIS A 152 -3.42 -10.40 -6.24
C HIS A 152 -3.10 -11.54 -7.22
N VAL A 153 -4.09 -12.05 -7.93
CA VAL A 153 -3.92 -13.18 -8.87
C VAL A 153 -3.98 -12.77 -10.35
N GLY A 154 -4.32 -11.50 -10.65
CA GLY A 154 -4.54 -11.04 -12.02
C GLY A 154 -3.33 -11.21 -12.94
N GLY A 155 -2.12 -11.04 -12.41
CA GLY A 155 -0.89 -11.20 -13.18
C GLY A 155 -0.40 -12.62 -13.35
N LEU A 156 -1.07 -13.65 -12.81
CA LEU A 156 -0.71 -15.05 -13.03
C LEU A 156 -0.85 -15.50 -14.49
N ILE A 157 -1.72 -14.81 -15.24
CA ILE A 157 -1.98 -15.10 -16.65
C ILE A 157 -1.57 -13.92 -17.52
N ARG A 158 -0.91 -14.22 -18.64
CA ARG A 158 -0.58 -13.26 -19.68
C ARG A 158 -0.68 -13.91 -21.05
N ASN A 159 -1.26 -13.22 -22.04
CA ASN A 159 -1.45 -13.74 -23.40
C ASN A 159 -2.11 -15.12 -23.43
N GLY A 160 -3.05 -15.41 -22.52
CA GLY A 160 -3.77 -16.67 -22.41
C GLY A 160 -2.96 -17.85 -21.88
N GLY A 161 -1.75 -17.62 -21.34
CA GLY A 161 -0.88 -18.63 -20.74
C GLY A 161 -0.36 -18.19 -19.36
N LEU A 162 0.54 -19.00 -18.77
CA LEU A 162 1.20 -18.67 -17.52
C LEU A 162 2.18 -17.50 -17.72
N ALA A 163 2.04 -16.45 -16.91
CA ALA A 163 2.98 -15.34 -16.91
C ALA A 163 4.36 -15.72 -16.35
N PHE A 164 4.39 -16.69 -15.42
CA PHE A 164 5.58 -17.20 -14.75
C PHE A 164 5.73 -18.71 -15.04
N PRO A 165 6.18 -19.11 -16.23
CA PRO A 165 6.05 -20.49 -16.71
C PRO A 165 6.85 -21.51 -15.91
N ASN A 166 7.92 -21.09 -15.23
CA ASN A 166 8.79 -21.97 -14.44
C ASN A 166 8.45 -21.98 -12.94
N ALA A 167 7.55 -21.08 -12.49
CA ALA A 167 7.21 -20.95 -11.09
C ALA A 167 6.28 -22.09 -10.60
N ALA A 168 6.48 -22.52 -9.36
CA ALA A 168 5.43 -23.14 -8.57
C ALA A 168 4.51 -22.05 -8.01
N ILE A 169 3.20 -22.24 -8.07
CA ILE A 169 2.21 -21.29 -7.50
C ILE A 169 1.76 -21.85 -6.15
N ARG A 170 2.11 -21.13 -5.08
CA ARG A 170 1.85 -21.56 -3.70
C ARG A 170 0.76 -20.71 -3.08
N MET A 171 -0.24 -21.37 -2.50
CA MET A 171 -1.32 -20.72 -1.74
C MET A 171 -1.90 -21.70 -0.73
N SER A 172 -2.65 -21.22 0.24
CA SER A 172 -3.31 -22.13 1.18
C SER A 172 -4.30 -23.04 0.47
N GLN A 173 -4.54 -24.24 1.01
CA GLN A 173 -5.52 -25.17 0.43
C GLN A 173 -6.93 -24.60 0.48
N ALA A 174 -7.26 -23.87 1.54
CA ALA A 174 -8.55 -23.19 1.69
C ALA A 174 -8.74 -22.14 0.61
N GLU A 175 -7.70 -21.34 0.32
CA GLU A 175 -7.75 -20.32 -0.74
C GLU A 175 -7.89 -20.95 -2.12
N TRP A 176 -7.11 -22.00 -2.40
CA TRP A 176 -7.24 -22.73 -3.67
C TRP A 176 -8.64 -23.33 -3.84
N ALA A 177 -9.26 -23.80 -2.76
CA ALA A 177 -10.64 -24.31 -2.82
C ALA A 177 -11.63 -23.19 -3.11
N SER A 178 -11.46 -22.00 -2.53
CA SER A 178 -12.29 -20.82 -2.77
C SER A 178 -12.16 -20.34 -4.23
N ILE A 179 -10.94 -20.20 -4.74
CA ILE A 179 -10.66 -19.82 -6.14
C ILE A 179 -11.34 -20.78 -7.11
N ARG A 180 -11.24 -22.10 -6.89
CA ARG A 180 -11.88 -23.10 -7.75
C ARG A 180 -13.40 -23.07 -7.70
N ALA A 181 -13.97 -22.63 -6.61
CA ALA A 181 -15.42 -22.51 -6.45
C ALA A 181 -16.00 -21.27 -7.14
N ASN A 182 -15.15 -20.28 -7.46
CA ASN A 182 -15.57 -19.04 -8.11
C ASN A 182 -15.64 -19.21 -9.63
N PRO A 183 -16.84 -19.17 -10.26
CA PRO A 183 -16.98 -19.35 -11.69
C PRO A 183 -16.33 -18.23 -12.53
N GLU A 184 -16.16 -17.04 -11.98
CA GLU A 184 -15.49 -15.92 -12.65
C GLU A 184 -13.99 -16.17 -12.82
N LEU A 185 -13.40 -17.07 -12.04
CA LEU A 185 -11.99 -17.45 -12.10
C LEU A 185 -11.75 -18.77 -12.89
N ALA A 186 -12.75 -19.28 -13.61
CA ALA A 186 -12.66 -20.57 -14.29
C ALA A 186 -11.47 -20.65 -15.26
N ASP A 187 -11.19 -19.60 -16.03
CA ASP A 187 -10.04 -19.56 -16.95
C ASP A 187 -8.71 -19.51 -16.20
N LEU A 188 -8.64 -18.74 -15.13
CA LEU A 188 -7.49 -18.71 -14.23
C LEU A 188 -7.21 -20.13 -13.70
N VAL A 189 -8.23 -20.75 -13.10
CA VAL A 189 -8.15 -22.12 -12.56
C VAL A 189 -7.62 -23.11 -13.60
N ARG A 190 -8.18 -23.11 -14.80
CA ARG A 190 -7.78 -24.01 -15.90
C ARG A 190 -6.30 -23.86 -16.23
N ILE A 191 -5.78 -22.63 -16.27
CA ILE A 191 -4.40 -22.34 -16.68
C ILE A 191 -3.41 -22.66 -15.56
N ILE A 192 -3.70 -22.25 -14.30
CA ILE A 192 -2.73 -22.36 -13.20
C ILE A 192 -2.72 -23.73 -12.52
N THR A 193 -3.79 -24.54 -12.62
CA THR A 193 -3.92 -25.84 -11.93
C THR A 193 -2.66 -26.71 -12.00
N PRO A 194 -1.96 -26.86 -13.14
CA PRO A 194 -0.77 -27.71 -13.21
C PRO A 194 0.42 -27.22 -12.37
N LYS A 195 0.39 -25.98 -11.90
CA LYS A 195 1.48 -25.33 -11.15
C LYS A 195 1.15 -25.09 -9.68
N VAL A 196 -0.12 -25.26 -9.28
CA VAL A 196 -0.55 -24.98 -7.91
C VAL A 196 -0.03 -26.04 -6.95
N GLN A 197 0.56 -25.56 -5.85
CA GLN A 197 0.99 -26.33 -4.69
C GLN A 197 0.31 -25.75 -3.44
N GLY A 198 -0.76 -26.40 -3.03
CA GLY A 198 -1.51 -26.03 -1.83
C GLY A 198 -0.78 -26.42 -0.54
N PHE A 199 -0.88 -25.60 0.49
CA PHE A 199 -0.32 -25.85 1.82
C PHE A 199 -1.34 -25.57 2.92
N GLU A 200 -1.09 -26.12 4.12
CA GLU A 200 -1.77 -25.71 5.34
C GLU A 200 -0.99 -24.57 5.99
N PRO A 201 -1.66 -23.47 6.44
CA PRO A 201 -0.99 -22.36 7.10
C PRO A 201 -0.27 -22.76 8.39
N GLY A 202 0.74 -21.98 8.78
CA GLY A 202 1.50 -22.15 10.04
C GLY A 202 2.85 -22.83 9.88
N GLY A 203 3.21 -23.26 8.65
CA GLY A 203 4.50 -23.89 8.36
C GLY A 203 5.35 -23.15 7.36
N GLU A 204 6.59 -23.64 7.15
CA GLU A 204 7.48 -23.17 6.09
C GLU A 204 6.91 -23.60 4.71
N VAL A 205 6.74 -22.64 3.81
CA VAL A 205 6.15 -22.84 2.49
C VAL A 205 7.17 -22.65 1.35
N ALA A 206 8.26 -21.96 1.64
CA ALA A 206 9.43 -21.82 0.80
C ALA A 206 10.63 -21.52 1.71
N PRO A 207 11.90 -21.71 1.26
CA PRO A 207 13.06 -21.46 2.09
C PRO A 207 13.09 -20.08 2.71
N GLY A 208 13.03 -20.00 4.06
CA GLY A 208 12.97 -18.76 4.81
C GLY A 208 11.63 -18.04 4.79
N VAL A 209 10.56 -18.70 4.33
CA VAL A 209 9.20 -18.14 4.29
C VAL A 209 8.23 -19.04 5.02
N GLN A 210 7.62 -18.52 6.08
CA GLN A 210 6.54 -19.17 6.83
C GLN A 210 5.20 -18.49 6.52
N SER A 211 4.14 -19.28 6.35
CA SER A 211 2.79 -18.76 6.27
C SER A 211 2.17 -18.59 7.66
N GLN A 212 1.41 -17.52 7.83
CA GLN A 212 0.57 -17.29 9.02
C GLN A 212 -0.89 -17.33 8.60
N ASP A 213 -1.71 -18.02 9.37
CA ASP A 213 -3.16 -18.04 9.16
C ASP A 213 -3.76 -16.70 9.56
N THR A 214 -4.28 -16.00 8.58
CA THR A 214 -4.94 -14.70 8.72
C THR A 214 -6.29 -14.71 7.99
N ALA A 215 -6.94 -15.87 7.97
CA ALA A 215 -8.24 -16.06 7.35
C ALA A 215 -9.28 -15.07 7.90
N GLY A 216 -10.20 -14.66 7.04
CA GLY A 216 -11.27 -13.71 7.35
C GLY A 216 -11.49 -12.71 6.20
N HIS A 217 -10.42 -12.14 5.66
CA HIS A 217 -10.50 -11.36 4.42
C HIS A 217 -10.98 -12.25 3.26
N THR A 218 -10.33 -13.39 3.07
CA THR A 218 -10.88 -14.55 2.35
C THR A 218 -10.77 -15.79 3.22
N PRO A 219 -11.46 -16.91 2.87
CA PRO A 219 -11.43 -18.12 3.69
C PRO A 219 -10.05 -18.74 3.90
N GLY A 220 -9.12 -18.47 3.01
CA GLY A 220 -7.76 -19.01 3.04
C GLY A 220 -6.66 -17.98 3.02
N HIS A 221 -6.96 -16.70 3.30
CA HIS A 221 -5.98 -15.63 3.34
C HIS A 221 -4.83 -15.94 4.30
N VAL A 222 -3.60 -15.70 3.84
CA VAL A 222 -2.39 -15.86 4.63
C VAL A 222 -1.49 -14.63 4.52
N ALA A 223 -0.83 -14.28 5.62
CA ALA A 223 0.35 -13.44 5.63
C ALA A 223 1.62 -14.31 5.52
N TYR A 224 2.75 -13.73 5.10
CA TYR A 224 4.01 -14.44 4.97
C TYR A 224 5.10 -13.78 5.82
N LEU A 225 5.67 -14.53 6.76
CA LEU A 225 6.85 -14.13 7.50
C LEU A 225 8.10 -14.55 6.70
N ILE A 226 8.84 -13.56 6.21
CA ILE A 226 10.08 -13.76 5.45
C ILE A 226 11.25 -13.51 6.41
N ALA A 227 12.18 -14.47 6.53
CA ALA A 227 13.23 -14.41 7.53
C ALA A 227 14.61 -14.81 6.99
N ASP A 228 15.62 -14.08 7.45
CA ASP A 228 17.04 -14.42 7.38
C ASP A 228 17.64 -14.30 8.80
N GLY A 229 17.63 -15.38 9.54
CA GLY A 229 18.01 -15.42 10.95
C GLY A 229 17.06 -14.57 11.80
N GLN A 230 17.59 -13.52 12.42
CA GLN A 230 16.79 -12.59 13.25
C GLN A 230 16.17 -11.44 12.44
N ASN A 231 16.56 -11.28 11.18
CA ASN A 231 15.98 -10.27 10.33
C ASN A 231 14.67 -10.81 9.72
N GLN A 232 13.57 -10.17 10.04
CA GLN A 232 12.23 -10.62 9.67
C GLN A 232 11.43 -9.50 9.05
N LEU A 233 10.62 -9.85 8.06
CA LEU A 233 9.65 -8.99 7.39
C LEU A 233 8.32 -9.74 7.28
N LEU A 234 7.24 -9.15 7.76
CA LEU A 234 5.89 -9.67 7.56
C LEU A 234 5.30 -9.05 6.29
N TYR A 235 5.06 -9.86 5.27
CA TYR A 235 4.23 -9.52 4.13
C TYR A 235 2.76 -9.74 4.52
N THR A 236 1.97 -8.66 4.54
CA THR A 236 0.64 -8.69 5.18
C THR A 236 -0.49 -9.15 4.26
N GLY A 237 -0.30 -9.12 2.93
CA GLY A 237 -1.43 -9.21 2.01
C GLY A 237 -2.51 -8.18 2.40
N ASP A 238 -3.76 -8.60 2.40
CA ASP A 238 -4.93 -7.78 2.69
C ASP A 238 -5.43 -7.88 4.15
N LEU A 239 -4.56 -8.33 5.04
CA LEU A 239 -4.81 -8.15 6.48
C LEU A 239 -4.96 -6.66 6.84
N MET A 240 -4.25 -5.79 6.11
CA MET A 240 -4.28 -4.34 6.26
C MET A 240 -4.29 -3.65 4.88
N HIS A 241 -5.36 -2.88 4.59
CA HIS A 241 -5.54 -2.24 3.28
C HIS A 241 -5.06 -0.79 3.23
N HIS A 242 -5.09 -0.05 4.34
CA HIS A 242 -4.76 1.38 4.34
C HIS A 242 -3.99 1.76 5.59
N TRP A 243 -2.85 2.45 5.41
CA TRP A 243 -1.88 2.76 6.46
C TRP A 243 -2.43 3.57 7.65
N ILE A 244 -3.48 4.39 7.45
CA ILE A 244 -4.19 5.08 8.52
C ILE A 244 -5.35 4.21 9.01
N LEU A 245 -6.30 3.87 8.11
CA LEU A 245 -7.57 3.27 8.52
C LEU A 245 -7.40 1.88 9.11
N SER A 246 -6.47 1.06 8.58
CA SER A 246 -6.27 -0.30 9.11
C SER A 246 -5.31 -0.34 10.31
N VAL A 247 -4.44 0.66 10.47
CA VAL A 247 -3.44 0.67 11.56
C VAL A 247 -3.93 1.47 12.77
N GLU A 248 -4.49 2.68 12.56
CA GLU A 248 -4.97 3.53 13.67
C GLU A 248 -6.36 3.11 14.16
N HIS A 249 -7.14 2.48 13.26
CA HIS A 249 -8.51 2.01 13.52
C HIS A 249 -8.69 0.54 13.12
N PRO A 250 -7.89 -0.38 13.68
CA PRO A 250 -7.95 -1.81 13.31
C PRO A 250 -9.27 -2.47 13.70
N ASP A 251 -10.06 -1.82 14.56
CA ASP A 251 -11.40 -2.20 14.99
C ASP A 251 -12.51 -1.80 14.00
N TRP A 252 -12.17 -1.10 12.91
CA TRP A 252 -13.16 -0.77 11.89
C TRP A 252 -13.36 -1.94 10.93
N LYS A 253 -14.64 -2.21 10.63
CA LYS A 253 -15.01 -3.23 9.65
C LYS A 253 -14.61 -2.82 8.25
N VAL A 254 -14.13 -3.78 7.49
CA VAL A 254 -13.79 -3.64 6.08
C VAL A 254 -14.77 -4.46 5.25
N GLY A 255 -15.37 -3.83 4.22
CA GLY A 255 -16.38 -4.45 3.38
C GLY A 255 -15.84 -5.52 2.43
N TYR A 256 -14.53 -5.57 2.26
CA TYR A 256 -13.85 -6.61 1.47
C TYR A 256 -13.62 -7.91 2.26
N ASP A 257 -13.85 -7.92 3.59
CA ASP A 257 -13.70 -9.12 4.40
C ASP A 257 -14.92 -10.04 4.20
N ASP A 258 -14.74 -11.25 3.69
CA ASP A 258 -15.78 -12.28 3.54
C ASP A 258 -16.39 -12.66 4.89
N ASP A 259 -15.54 -12.79 5.92
CA ASP A 259 -15.93 -12.89 7.32
C ASP A 259 -15.43 -11.67 8.07
N GLN A 260 -16.30 -10.67 8.20
CA GLN A 260 -15.95 -9.40 8.86
C GLN A 260 -15.52 -9.56 10.31
N ALA A 261 -16.01 -10.57 11.03
CA ALA A 261 -15.63 -10.79 12.41
C ALA A 261 -14.23 -11.42 12.52
N ALA A 262 -13.94 -12.41 11.67
CA ALA A 262 -12.62 -13.05 11.60
C ALA A 262 -11.56 -12.07 11.07
N GLY A 263 -11.82 -11.33 9.97
CA GLY A 263 -10.89 -10.36 9.39
C GLY A 263 -10.57 -9.22 10.36
N LEU A 264 -11.59 -8.70 11.06
CA LEU A 264 -11.40 -7.69 12.10
C LEU A 264 -10.52 -8.23 13.23
N LYS A 265 -10.80 -9.46 13.69
CA LYS A 265 -10.02 -10.09 14.76
C LYS A 265 -8.56 -10.30 14.35
N ALA A 266 -8.32 -10.85 13.16
CA ALA A 266 -6.98 -11.08 12.65
C ALA A 266 -6.18 -9.75 12.57
N ARG A 267 -6.80 -8.69 12.07
CA ARG A 267 -6.20 -7.35 11.98
C ARG A 267 -5.89 -6.75 13.36
N LEU A 268 -6.82 -6.84 14.32
CA LEU A 268 -6.60 -6.37 15.69
C LEU A 268 -5.43 -7.08 16.37
N ASP A 269 -5.40 -8.41 16.26
CA ASP A 269 -4.36 -9.24 16.86
C ASP A 269 -2.99 -8.88 16.27
N GLU A 270 -2.91 -8.76 14.93
CA GLU A 270 -1.64 -8.48 14.26
C GLU A 270 -1.14 -7.06 14.53
N VAL A 271 -2.01 -6.03 14.45
CA VAL A 271 -1.60 -4.66 14.79
C VAL A 271 -1.09 -4.58 16.23
N THR A 272 -1.71 -5.34 17.15
CA THR A 272 -1.25 -5.43 18.53
C THR A 272 0.12 -6.11 18.65
N ALA A 273 0.33 -7.21 17.95
CA ALA A 273 1.60 -7.93 17.92
C ALA A 273 2.74 -7.07 17.32
N LEU A 274 2.47 -6.37 16.22
CA LEU A 274 3.42 -5.48 15.55
C LEU A 274 3.82 -4.30 16.43
N ARG A 275 2.87 -3.68 17.14
CA ARG A 275 3.17 -2.60 18.10
C ARG A 275 4.10 -3.05 19.22
N ASN A 276 3.96 -4.29 19.67
CA ASN A 276 4.73 -4.85 20.78
C ASN A 276 6.13 -5.31 20.33
N SER A 277 6.25 -5.87 19.13
CA SER A 277 7.49 -6.41 18.60
C SER A 277 8.37 -5.36 17.90
N GLY A 278 7.74 -4.33 17.30
CA GLY A 278 8.42 -3.39 16.41
C GLY A 278 8.94 -4.07 15.13
N ALA A 279 8.36 -5.21 14.74
CA ALA A 279 8.72 -5.95 13.54
C ALA A 279 8.46 -5.12 12.28
N HIS A 280 9.29 -5.35 11.24
CA HIS A 280 9.07 -4.74 9.93
C HIS A 280 7.92 -5.41 9.22
N ILE A 281 7.15 -4.60 8.50
CA ILE A 281 6.09 -5.06 7.62
C ILE A 281 6.29 -4.58 6.19
N TYR A 282 5.79 -5.37 5.27
CA TYR A 282 5.53 -4.98 3.89
C TYR A 282 4.02 -5.10 3.65
N ALA A 283 3.36 -3.98 3.48
CA ALA A 283 1.91 -3.92 3.33
C ALA A 283 1.55 -3.57 1.88
N TYR A 284 0.86 -4.48 1.22
CA TYR A 284 0.59 -4.51 -0.22
C TYR A 284 -0.10 -3.26 -0.76
N HIS A 285 -1.01 -2.66 0.03
CA HIS A 285 -1.85 -1.54 -0.38
C HIS A 285 -1.46 -0.18 0.24
N PHE A 286 -0.37 -0.14 1.02
CA PHE A 286 0.08 1.12 1.64
C PHE A 286 0.82 1.98 0.61
N PRO A 287 1.07 3.27 0.90
CA PRO A 287 1.89 4.11 0.03
C PRO A 287 3.23 3.46 -0.28
N PHE A 288 3.60 3.43 -1.57
CA PHE A 288 4.85 2.82 -2.04
C PHE A 288 6.09 3.33 -1.27
N PRO A 289 6.99 2.45 -0.88
CA PRO A 289 7.08 1.01 -1.18
C PRO A 289 6.30 0.08 -0.23
N GLY A 290 5.48 0.56 0.66
CA GLY A 290 4.74 -0.24 1.64
C GLY A 290 5.58 -0.81 2.79
N LEU A 291 6.87 -0.47 2.84
CA LEU A 291 7.83 -0.94 3.82
C LEU A 291 7.86 -0.02 5.04
N GLY A 292 7.79 -0.59 6.24
CA GLY A 292 7.85 0.19 7.48
C GLY A 292 7.58 -0.63 8.73
N LYS A 293 7.10 0.04 9.76
CA LYS A 293 6.79 -0.54 11.07
C LYS A 293 5.49 0.02 11.63
N VAL A 294 4.85 -0.75 12.48
CA VAL A 294 3.76 -0.25 13.32
C VAL A 294 4.34 0.15 14.67
N ALA A 295 4.23 1.42 15.01
CA ALA A 295 4.72 1.97 16.27
C ALA A 295 3.58 2.55 17.11
N THR A 296 3.86 2.82 18.38
CA THR A 296 2.93 3.56 19.25
C THR A 296 3.35 5.02 19.33
N ARG A 297 2.48 5.94 18.92
CA ARG A 297 2.66 7.37 19.08
C ARG A 297 1.42 7.94 19.74
N GLU A 298 1.59 8.68 20.84
CA GLU A 298 0.49 9.25 21.62
C GLU A 298 -0.62 8.25 22.01
N GLY A 299 -0.20 7.01 22.31
CA GLY A 299 -1.11 5.92 22.69
C GLY A 299 -1.82 5.20 21.53
N ARG A 300 -1.62 5.65 20.28
CA ARG A 300 -2.23 5.04 19.07
C ARG A 300 -1.21 4.25 18.27
N ALA A 301 -1.69 3.23 17.56
CA ALA A 301 -0.90 2.58 16.54
C ALA A 301 -0.72 3.54 15.35
N MET A 302 0.48 3.59 14.78
CA MET A 302 0.77 4.37 13.56
C MET A 302 1.73 3.60 12.68
N PHE A 303 1.54 3.67 11.38
CA PHE A 303 2.53 3.17 10.42
C PHE A 303 3.63 4.22 10.24
N ILE A 304 4.88 3.78 10.36
CA ILE A 304 6.07 4.59 10.12
C ILE A 304 6.76 4.03 8.88
N SER A 305 6.67 4.74 7.77
CA SER A 305 7.30 4.34 6.50
C SER A 305 8.82 4.49 6.57
N GLU A 306 9.57 3.48 6.09
CA GLU A 306 11.02 3.57 5.99
C GLU A 306 11.49 4.48 4.86
N ALA A 307 10.72 4.62 3.78
CA ALA A 307 11.05 5.53 2.68
C ALA A 307 10.99 7.02 3.09
N GLN A 308 10.21 7.35 4.13
CA GLN A 308 10.15 8.70 4.68
C GLN A 308 11.27 8.95 5.70
N SER A 309 11.65 7.95 6.48
CA SER A 309 12.71 8.06 7.50
C SER A 309 14.11 8.26 6.90
N ALA A 310 14.31 7.96 5.63
CA ALA A 310 15.59 8.15 4.93
C ALA A 310 15.78 9.59 4.40
N LYS A 311 14.78 10.47 4.55
CA LYS A 311 14.82 11.87 4.06
C LYS A 311 14.94 12.90 5.18
N ASP A 312 14.79 12.47 6.44
CA ASP A 312 14.96 13.27 7.67
C ASP A 312 16.37 13.00 8.30
#